data_d64f33470aaae40be005fcc96156bf89
#
_entry.id   d64f33470aaae40be005fcc96156bf89
#
_cell.length_a   1.000
_cell.length_b   1.000
_cell.length_c   1.000
_cell.angle_alpha   90.00
_cell.angle_beta   90.00
_cell.angle_gamma   90.00
#
_symmetry.space_group_name_H-M   'P 1'
#
loop_
_entity.id
_entity.type
_entity.pdbx_description
1 polymer ?
#
loop_
_entity_poly.entity_id
_entity_poly.type
_entity_poly.pdbx_seq_one_letter_code
_entity_poly.pdbx_strand_id
1 'polypeptide(L)'
;MRNLFLLLLLASSITLQAQTDLSKLTWLTGTWNRTNAKPGRSGVEIWEKTSNTEFIGRGINLKGADTTFVEKLKIIVKENDIYYVADVPENKEPILFKLTNSTNSSLTFENPQHDFPKKINYELAATKLKATISGDGKSMDYWFEKK
;
A
#
# COMPACT_ATOMS: atom_id res chain seq x y z
N MET A 1 58.97 -38.30 7.53
CA MET A 1 57.59 -38.26 6.95
C MET A 1 56.78 -37.24 7.74
N ARG A 2 56.56 -36.06 7.17
CA ARG A 2 55.80 -34.97 7.81
C ARG A 2 54.42 -34.90 7.15
N ASN A 3 53.37 -35.34 7.86
CA ASN A 3 52.00 -35.22 7.39
C ASN A 3 51.52 -33.79 7.56
N LEU A 4 51.33 -33.08 6.46
CA LEU A 4 50.74 -31.75 6.41
C LEU A 4 49.20 -31.92 6.33
N PHE A 5 48.51 -31.70 7.46
CA PHE A 5 47.05 -31.63 7.48
C PHE A 5 46.63 -30.27 6.95
N LEU A 6 46.05 -30.26 5.75
CA LEU A 6 45.41 -29.06 5.17
C LEU A 6 44.03 -28.92 5.75
N LEU A 7 43.81 -27.97 6.69
CA LEU A 7 42.49 -27.62 7.22
C LEU A 7 41.79 -26.76 6.17
N LEU A 8 40.82 -27.31 5.47
CA LEU A 8 39.92 -26.59 4.57
C LEU A 8 38.86 -25.84 5.40
N LEU A 9 39.05 -24.53 5.64
CA LEU A 9 38.02 -23.65 6.22
C LEU A 9 36.93 -23.42 5.16
N LEU A 10 35.80 -24.09 5.29
CA LEU A 10 34.56 -23.73 4.57
C LEU A 10 34.02 -22.41 5.16
N ALA A 11 34.28 -21.30 4.47
CA ALA A 11 33.60 -20.03 4.76
C ALA A 11 32.14 -20.12 4.29
N SER A 12 31.23 -20.42 5.20
CA SER A 12 29.78 -20.33 4.94
C SER A 12 29.42 -18.86 4.79
N SER A 13 29.20 -18.40 3.56
CA SER A 13 28.66 -17.05 3.30
C SER A 13 27.19 -17.02 3.76
N ILE A 14 26.94 -16.45 4.94
CA ILE A 14 25.59 -16.14 5.40
C ILE A 14 25.16 -14.91 4.61
N THR A 15 24.35 -15.10 3.57
CA THR A 15 23.65 -14.02 2.89
C THR A 15 22.58 -13.47 3.84
N LEU A 16 22.88 -12.33 4.48
CA LEU A 16 21.87 -11.59 5.25
C LEU A 16 20.88 -11.02 4.26
N GLN A 17 19.76 -11.72 4.06
CA GLN A 17 18.68 -11.23 3.23
C GLN A 17 17.98 -10.11 4.01
N ALA A 18 18.09 -8.87 3.52
CA ALA A 18 17.40 -7.74 4.14
C ALA A 18 15.90 -8.04 4.09
N GLN A 19 15.29 -8.16 5.26
CA GLN A 19 13.86 -8.40 5.37
C GLN A 19 13.13 -7.15 4.87
N THR A 20 12.30 -7.31 3.84
CA THR A 20 11.42 -6.25 3.35
C THR A 20 10.45 -5.87 4.47
N ASP A 21 10.41 -4.60 4.86
CA ASP A 21 9.49 -4.10 5.88
C ASP A 21 8.76 -2.83 5.40
N LEU A 22 7.69 -2.50 6.09
CA LEU A 22 6.82 -1.37 5.80
C LEU A 22 7.11 -0.13 6.66
N SER A 23 8.25 -0.07 7.35
CA SER A 23 8.57 1.04 8.28
C SER A 23 8.57 2.41 7.62
N LYS A 24 8.96 2.50 6.35
CA LYS A 24 8.98 3.74 5.57
C LYS A 24 7.58 4.26 5.18
N LEU A 25 6.54 3.46 5.39
CA LEU A 25 5.16 3.77 5.01
C LEU A 25 4.34 4.38 6.16
N THR A 26 4.95 4.59 7.33
CA THR A 26 4.27 5.08 8.53
C THR A 26 3.63 6.46 8.36
N TRP A 27 4.07 7.26 7.40
CA TRP A 27 3.45 8.54 7.07
C TRP A 27 2.00 8.39 6.58
N LEU A 28 1.62 7.22 6.02
CA LEU A 28 0.26 6.93 5.57
C LEU A 28 -0.71 6.71 6.74
N THR A 29 -0.22 6.33 7.94
CA THR A 29 -1.09 6.02 9.09
C THR A 29 -1.92 7.21 9.54
N GLY A 30 -3.13 6.94 10.00
CA GLY A 30 -4.08 7.89 10.55
C GLY A 30 -5.40 7.92 9.80
N THR A 31 -6.21 8.92 10.14
CA THR A 31 -7.51 9.17 9.52
C THR A 31 -7.38 10.33 8.53
N TRP A 32 -7.79 10.10 7.31
CA TRP A 32 -7.70 11.02 6.20
C TRP A 32 -9.10 11.38 5.69
N ASN A 33 -9.52 12.63 5.89
CA ASN A 33 -10.82 13.12 5.44
C ASN A 33 -10.74 13.63 4.01
N ARG A 34 -11.61 13.13 3.14
CA ARG A 34 -11.65 13.54 1.73
C ARG A 34 -12.13 14.99 1.59
N THR A 35 -11.38 15.81 0.85
CA THR A 35 -11.66 17.24 0.67
C THR A 35 -12.32 17.56 -0.67
N ASN A 36 -12.19 16.69 -1.68
CA ASN A 36 -12.76 16.91 -3.02
C ASN A 36 -14.00 16.04 -3.31
N ALA A 37 -14.76 15.70 -2.27
CA ALA A 37 -16.02 15.00 -2.45
C ALA A 37 -17.09 15.94 -3.07
N LYS A 38 -18.03 15.35 -3.85
CA LYS A 38 -19.18 16.10 -4.40
C LYS A 38 -20.08 16.63 -3.27
N PRO A 39 -20.82 17.72 -3.47
CA PRO A 39 -21.77 18.21 -2.49
C PRO A 39 -22.69 17.12 -1.95
N GLY A 40 -22.91 17.10 -0.63
CA GLY A 40 -23.70 16.09 0.05
C GLY A 40 -23.04 14.71 0.20
N ARG A 41 -21.79 14.57 -0.23
CA ARG A 41 -20.96 13.37 -0.05
C ARG A 41 -19.72 13.69 0.75
N SER A 42 -19.23 12.70 1.48
CA SER A 42 -17.93 12.74 2.15
C SER A 42 -17.24 11.38 2.00
N GLY A 43 -15.97 11.35 2.36
CA GLY A 43 -15.17 10.14 2.34
C GLY A 43 -14.09 10.20 3.40
N VAL A 44 -13.73 9.03 3.91
CA VAL A 44 -12.68 8.88 4.90
C VAL A 44 -11.83 7.69 4.48
N GLU A 45 -10.53 7.82 4.59
CA GLU A 45 -9.60 6.70 4.50
C GLU A 45 -8.82 6.60 5.81
N ILE A 46 -8.73 5.40 6.34
CA ILE A 46 -8.09 5.13 7.63
C ILE A 46 -7.01 4.10 7.41
N TRP A 47 -5.81 4.36 7.94
CA TRP A 47 -4.68 3.43 7.90
C TRP A 47 -4.07 3.21 9.26
N GLU A 48 -3.81 1.96 9.60
CA GLU A 48 -3.18 1.52 10.84
C GLU A 48 -2.07 0.51 10.54
N LYS A 49 -0.90 0.71 11.15
CA LYS A 49 0.20 -0.25 11.10
C LYS A 49 -0.04 -1.33 12.15
N THR A 50 -0.26 -2.57 11.72
CA THR A 50 -0.48 -3.73 12.60
C THR A 50 0.80 -4.50 12.90
N SER A 51 1.77 -4.46 11.97
CA SER A 51 3.09 -5.09 12.14
C SER A 51 4.15 -4.43 11.25
N ASN A 52 5.36 -4.97 11.22
CA ASN A 52 6.38 -4.53 10.28
C ASN A 52 6.10 -4.98 8.83
N THR A 53 5.17 -5.90 8.64
CA THR A 53 4.82 -6.50 7.35
C THR A 53 3.37 -6.32 6.95
N GLU A 54 2.56 -5.60 7.76
CA GLU A 54 1.16 -5.37 7.47
C GLU A 54 0.67 -4.00 7.95
N PHE A 55 -0.04 -3.31 7.07
CA PHE A 55 -0.97 -2.22 7.37
C PHE A 55 -2.37 -2.67 7.01
N ILE A 56 -3.34 -2.32 7.84
CA ILE A 56 -4.76 -2.43 7.52
C ILE A 56 -5.33 -1.05 7.22
N GLY A 57 -6.25 -1.01 6.29
CA GLY A 57 -6.91 0.23 5.89
C GLY A 57 -8.40 0.05 5.66
N ARG A 58 -9.09 1.18 5.55
CA ARG A 58 -10.52 1.23 5.26
C ARG A 58 -10.85 2.47 4.47
N GLY A 59 -11.47 2.30 3.29
CA GLY A 59 -12.09 3.37 2.54
C GLY A 59 -13.59 3.41 2.83
N ILE A 60 -14.13 4.57 3.20
CA ILE A 60 -15.53 4.75 3.56
C ILE A 60 -16.08 5.94 2.76
N ASN A 61 -17.18 5.73 2.03
CA ASN A 61 -17.92 6.81 1.40
C ASN A 61 -19.28 6.99 2.04
N LEU A 62 -19.70 8.24 2.22
CA LEU A 62 -20.97 8.61 2.81
C LEU A 62 -21.78 9.53 1.89
N LYS A 63 -23.11 9.48 2.02
CA LYS A 63 -24.05 10.45 1.48
C LYS A 63 -24.89 10.98 2.63
N GLY A 64 -24.67 12.24 3.01
CA GLY A 64 -25.16 12.75 4.29
C GLY A 64 -24.60 11.93 5.45
N ALA A 65 -25.46 11.35 6.29
CA ALA A 65 -25.09 10.47 7.39
C ALA A 65 -25.00 8.98 7.00
N ASP A 66 -25.44 8.61 5.81
CA ASP A 66 -25.54 7.21 5.39
C ASP A 66 -24.22 6.72 4.78
N THR A 67 -23.71 5.61 5.27
CA THR A 67 -22.58 4.91 4.63
C THR A 67 -23.04 4.23 3.34
N THR A 68 -22.46 4.63 2.22
CA THR A 68 -22.84 4.10 0.90
C THR A 68 -21.87 3.08 0.34
N PHE A 69 -20.64 3.06 0.85
CA PHE A 69 -19.58 2.14 0.41
C PHE A 69 -18.51 1.98 1.47
N VAL A 70 -18.04 0.75 1.65
CA VAL A 70 -16.90 0.43 2.51
C VAL A 70 -16.03 -0.58 1.77
N GLU A 71 -14.75 -0.27 1.64
CA GLU A 71 -13.73 -1.22 1.20
C GLU A 71 -12.74 -1.51 2.32
N LYS A 72 -12.29 -2.75 2.39
CA LYS A 72 -11.20 -3.17 3.27
C LYS A 72 -9.91 -3.15 2.47
N LEU A 73 -8.89 -2.53 3.05
CA LEU A 73 -7.60 -2.33 2.41
C LEU A 73 -6.51 -2.95 3.24
N LYS A 74 -5.44 -3.40 2.58
CA LYS A 74 -4.19 -3.79 3.25
C LYS A 74 -2.99 -3.35 2.42
N ILE A 75 -1.87 -3.13 3.11
CA ILE A 75 -0.55 -3.16 2.48
C ILE A 75 0.22 -4.26 3.20
N ILE A 76 0.66 -5.27 2.46
CA ILE A 76 1.29 -6.47 3.01
C ILE A 76 2.62 -6.78 2.32
N VAL A 77 3.51 -7.41 3.08
CA VAL A 77 4.68 -8.09 2.50
C VAL A 77 4.31 -9.54 2.22
N LYS A 78 4.49 -9.97 0.98
CA LYS A 78 4.29 -11.35 0.54
C LYS A 78 5.44 -11.75 -0.38
N GLU A 79 6.18 -12.82 -0.05
CA GLU A 79 7.29 -13.36 -0.87
C GLU A 79 8.34 -12.30 -1.23
N ASN A 80 8.70 -11.41 -0.26
CA ASN A 80 9.63 -10.28 -0.40
C ASN A 80 9.12 -9.09 -1.25
N ASP A 81 7.93 -9.15 -1.79
CA ASP A 81 7.26 -8.04 -2.47
C ASP A 81 6.21 -7.38 -1.57
N ILE A 82 5.91 -6.13 -1.86
CA ILE A 82 4.87 -5.37 -1.17
C ILE A 82 3.65 -5.25 -2.09
N TYR A 83 2.47 -5.51 -1.53
CA TYR A 83 1.20 -5.44 -2.24
C TYR A 83 0.19 -4.57 -1.51
N TYR A 84 -0.51 -3.73 -2.27
CA TYR A 84 -1.77 -3.15 -1.88
C TYR A 84 -2.88 -4.15 -2.20
N VAL A 85 -3.76 -4.40 -1.26
CA VAL A 85 -4.87 -5.36 -1.37
C VAL A 85 -6.16 -4.60 -1.19
N ALA A 86 -7.02 -4.63 -2.22
CA ALA A 86 -8.36 -4.06 -2.18
C ALA A 86 -9.40 -5.18 -2.10
N ASP A 87 -10.15 -5.21 -1.00
CA ASP A 87 -11.28 -6.13 -0.78
C ASP A 87 -12.58 -5.32 -0.79
N VAL A 88 -13.26 -5.36 -1.92
CA VAL A 88 -14.52 -4.66 -2.15
C VAL A 88 -15.66 -5.65 -2.30
N PRO A 89 -16.88 -5.31 -1.85
CA PRO A 89 -18.03 -6.22 -1.85
C PRO A 89 -18.40 -6.78 -3.24
N GLU A 90 -18.08 -6.05 -4.30
CA GLU A 90 -18.41 -6.42 -5.68
C GLU A 90 -17.48 -7.50 -6.25
N ASN A 91 -16.31 -7.68 -5.67
CA ASN A 91 -15.32 -8.66 -6.13
C ASN A 91 -15.48 -9.99 -5.39
N LYS A 92 -15.31 -11.10 -6.10
CA LYS A 92 -15.30 -12.44 -5.50
C LYS A 92 -14.09 -12.66 -4.60
N GLU A 93 -12.96 -12.06 -4.95
CA GLU A 93 -11.68 -12.13 -4.22
C GLU A 93 -11.01 -10.77 -4.18
N PRO A 94 -10.18 -10.51 -3.17
CA PRO A 94 -9.39 -9.30 -3.10
C PRO A 94 -8.46 -9.13 -4.30
N ILE A 95 -8.29 -7.90 -4.76
CA ILE A 95 -7.41 -7.54 -5.87
C ILE A 95 -6.07 -7.07 -5.30
N LEU A 96 -4.98 -7.62 -5.83
CA LEU A 96 -3.63 -7.28 -5.44
C LEU A 96 -2.98 -6.36 -6.47
N PHE A 97 -2.32 -5.29 -5.99
CA PHE A 97 -1.49 -4.38 -6.80
C PHE A 97 -0.08 -4.40 -6.21
N LYS A 98 0.92 -4.73 -7.02
CA LYS A 98 2.31 -4.80 -6.58
C LYS A 98 2.92 -3.40 -6.45
N LEU A 99 3.68 -3.14 -5.40
CA LEU A 99 4.45 -1.91 -5.25
C LEU A 99 5.56 -1.89 -6.33
N THR A 100 5.51 -0.88 -7.20
CA THR A 100 6.49 -0.70 -8.29
C THR A 100 7.41 0.49 -8.07
N ASN A 101 6.99 1.46 -7.23
CA ASN A 101 7.83 2.58 -6.84
C ASN A 101 7.45 3.09 -5.45
N SER A 102 8.46 3.52 -4.68
CA SER A 102 8.26 4.16 -3.38
C SER A 102 9.33 5.20 -3.09
N THR A 103 8.94 6.28 -2.46
CA THR A 103 9.79 7.32 -1.91
C THR A 103 9.42 7.58 -0.44
N ASN A 104 10.03 8.57 0.20
CA ASN A 104 9.65 8.95 1.56
C ASN A 104 8.25 9.59 1.66
N SER A 105 7.63 9.95 0.52
CA SER A 105 6.34 10.63 0.47
C SER A 105 5.41 10.12 -0.64
N SER A 106 5.77 9.06 -1.35
CA SER A 106 4.92 8.51 -2.40
C SER A 106 5.03 6.99 -2.52
N LEU A 107 3.93 6.37 -2.97
CA LEU A 107 3.82 4.93 -3.24
C LEU A 107 3.08 4.75 -4.56
N THR A 108 3.59 3.85 -5.40
CA THR A 108 2.90 3.46 -6.63
C THR A 108 2.71 1.95 -6.63
N PHE A 109 1.46 1.52 -6.73
CA PHE A 109 1.07 0.12 -6.83
C PHE A 109 0.44 -0.13 -8.20
N GLU A 110 0.74 -1.27 -8.83
CA GLU A 110 0.26 -1.59 -10.17
C GLU A 110 -0.24 -3.02 -10.28
N ASN A 111 -1.34 -3.17 -11.04
CA ASN A 111 -1.83 -4.44 -11.53
C ASN A 111 -2.29 -4.26 -12.99
N PRO A 112 -1.40 -4.49 -13.98
CA PRO A 112 -1.72 -4.32 -15.41
C PRO A 112 -2.82 -5.24 -15.92
N GLN A 113 -3.11 -6.34 -15.21
CA GLN A 113 -4.15 -7.32 -15.58
C GLN A 113 -5.54 -6.94 -15.06
N HIS A 114 -5.64 -5.97 -14.15
CA HIS A 114 -6.92 -5.49 -13.65
C HIS A 114 -7.60 -4.59 -14.69
N ASP A 115 -8.93 -4.56 -14.71
CA ASP A 115 -9.68 -3.72 -15.65
C ASP A 115 -9.48 -2.24 -15.32
N PHE A 116 -9.94 -1.79 -14.17
CA PHE A 116 -9.73 -0.44 -13.66
C PHE A 116 -9.94 -0.40 -12.14
N PRO A 117 -9.03 0.26 -11.40
CA PRO A 117 -7.77 0.87 -11.84
C PRO A 117 -6.69 -0.19 -12.14
N LYS A 118 -5.67 0.20 -12.94
CA LYS A 118 -4.44 -0.57 -13.13
C LYS A 118 -3.30 -0.05 -12.28
N LYS A 119 -3.43 1.18 -11.80
CA LYS A 119 -2.45 1.88 -10.98
C LYS A 119 -3.12 2.64 -9.85
N ILE A 120 -2.52 2.56 -8.67
CA ILE A 120 -2.88 3.32 -7.48
C ILE A 120 -1.63 4.06 -7.03
N ASN A 121 -1.70 5.38 -6.91
CA ASN A 121 -0.60 6.21 -6.46
C ASN A 121 -1.03 7.03 -5.24
N TYR A 122 -0.20 7.03 -4.20
CA TYR A 122 -0.33 7.90 -3.03
C TYR A 122 0.82 8.89 -2.99
N GLU A 123 0.51 10.16 -2.77
CA GLU A 123 1.49 11.24 -2.65
C GLU A 123 1.15 12.11 -1.43
N LEU A 124 2.10 12.22 -0.50
CA LEU A 124 2.02 13.13 0.64
C LEU A 124 2.71 14.45 0.28
N ALA A 125 1.96 15.55 0.28
CA ALA A 125 2.47 16.90 0.08
C ALA A 125 2.13 17.76 1.32
N ALA A 126 3.11 18.00 2.16
CA ALA A 126 2.95 18.64 3.46
C ALA A 126 1.93 17.87 4.34
N THR A 127 0.73 18.43 4.55
CA THR A 127 -0.34 17.82 5.35
C THR A 127 -1.46 17.19 4.52
N LYS A 128 -1.33 17.23 3.19
CA LYS A 128 -2.33 16.72 2.26
C LYS A 128 -1.88 15.40 1.65
N LEU A 129 -2.79 14.46 1.58
CA LEU A 129 -2.60 13.21 0.88
C LEU A 129 -3.40 13.24 -0.43
N LYS A 130 -2.74 12.89 -1.52
CA LYS A 130 -3.39 12.66 -2.81
C LYS A 130 -3.34 11.17 -3.13
N ALA A 131 -4.49 10.56 -3.36
CA ALA A 131 -4.59 9.24 -3.95
C ALA A 131 -5.07 9.38 -5.40
N THR A 132 -4.33 8.82 -6.35
CA THR A 132 -4.70 8.80 -7.77
C THR A 132 -4.89 7.36 -8.20
N ILE A 133 -6.06 7.03 -8.72
CA ILE A 133 -6.29 5.76 -9.40
C ILE A 133 -6.33 6.01 -10.92
N SER A 134 -5.69 5.14 -11.70
CA SER A 134 -5.61 5.32 -13.14
C SER A 134 -5.50 4.00 -13.91
N GLY A 135 -5.82 4.05 -15.21
CA GLY A 135 -5.73 2.93 -16.14
C GLY A 135 -6.43 3.27 -17.46
N ASP A 136 -5.90 2.77 -18.58
CA ASP A 136 -6.50 2.89 -19.92
C ASP A 136 -6.88 4.33 -20.32
N GLY A 137 -5.98 5.28 -20.02
CA GLY A 137 -6.19 6.70 -20.34
C GLY A 137 -7.15 7.44 -19.41
N LYS A 138 -7.69 6.79 -18.38
CA LYS A 138 -8.55 7.39 -17.35
C LYS A 138 -7.76 7.63 -16.07
N SER A 139 -8.13 8.66 -15.33
CA SER A 139 -7.55 8.98 -14.04
C SER A 139 -8.55 9.67 -13.12
N MET A 140 -8.49 9.37 -11.83
CA MET A 140 -9.32 9.99 -10.80
C MET A 140 -8.45 10.33 -9.58
N ASP A 141 -8.55 11.59 -9.13
CA ASP A 141 -7.83 12.08 -7.96
C ASP A 141 -8.75 12.20 -6.75
N TYR A 142 -8.25 11.74 -5.60
CA TYR A 142 -8.86 11.87 -4.28
C TYR A 142 -7.90 12.67 -3.41
N TRP A 143 -8.37 13.80 -2.89
CA TRP A 143 -7.60 14.65 -2.01
C TRP A 143 -8.08 14.50 -0.59
N PHE A 144 -7.15 14.41 0.34
CA PHE A 144 -7.43 14.22 1.75
C PHE A 144 -6.61 15.16 2.61
N GLU A 145 -7.15 15.47 3.79
CA GLU A 145 -6.45 16.12 4.88
C GLU A 145 -6.49 15.23 6.12
N LYS A 146 -5.40 15.23 6.87
CA LYS A 146 -5.30 14.43 8.09
C LYS A 146 -6.20 15.02 9.17
N LYS A 147 -6.92 14.14 9.88
CA LYS A 147 -7.75 14.54 11.02
C LYS A 147 -6.87 14.86 12.21
#